data_820a7573528fbf070da6d0713949b3de
#
_entry.id   820a7573528fbf070da6d0713949b3de
#
_cell.length_a   1.000
_cell.length_b   1.000
_cell.length_c   1.000
_cell.angle_alpha   90.00
_cell.angle_beta   90.00
_cell.angle_gamma   90.00
#
_symmetry.space_group_name_H-M   'P 1'
#
loop_
_entity.id
_entity.type
_entity.pdbx_description
1 polymer ?
#
loop_
_entity_poly.entity_id
_entity_poly.type
_entity_poly.pdbx_seq_one_letter_code
_entity_poly.pdbx_strand_id
1 'polypeptide(L)'
;MIILTGAVALAPATSAQMAERVYRIGFLSTAYANAFASRVEAMKGGFRDLGYVEGRNISFEYRFADLNSERLPGLAADLVQSNVDVIITAGTPPTIAAKHDTLMATYSRLIADLSLRHRMLSIGITEFAKAGGTMAWGINRPALFRRTAYFADKLLRGAKPGDLPVELPTKFELIVNARTAATLGVRIPNTVLIRVDRLVE
;
A
#
# COMPACT_ATOMS: atom_id res chain seq x y z
N MET A 1 -76.49 1.92 11.16
CA MET A 1 -75.21 1.31 11.60
C MET A 1 -74.23 1.39 10.43
N ILE A 2 -73.42 2.43 10.42
CA ILE A 2 -72.49 2.74 9.32
C ILE A 2 -71.13 2.28 9.79
N ILE A 3 -70.51 1.26 9.09
CA ILE A 3 -69.16 0.76 9.34
C ILE A 3 -68.26 1.50 8.38
N LEU A 4 -67.40 2.40 8.91
CA LEU A 4 -66.30 3.00 8.16
C LEU A 4 -65.08 2.05 8.25
N THR A 5 -64.72 1.43 7.13
CA THR A 5 -63.48 0.67 6.97
C THR A 5 -62.41 1.65 6.54
N GLY A 6 -61.54 2.04 7.47
CA GLY A 6 -60.32 2.83 7.15
C GLY A 6 -59.24 1.95 6.57
N ALA A 7 -58.91 2.13 5.29
CA ALA A 7 -57.72 1.52 4.67
C ALA A 7 -56.47 2.30 5.08
N VAL A 8 -55.61 1.68 5.88
CA VAL A 8 -54.27 2.21 6.17
C VAL A 8 -53.37 1.86 4.98
N ALA A 9 -53.06 2.84 4.15
CA ALA A 9 -52.07 2.73 3.12
C ALA A 9 -50.67 2.69 3.77
N LEU A 10 -50.03 1.52 3.84
CA LEU A 10 -48.58 1.42 4.11
C LEU A 10 -47.84 1.98 2.90
N ALA A 11 -47.25 3.16 3.06
CA ALA A 11 -46.28 3.66 2.11
C ALA A 11 -45.07 2.73 2.12
N PRO A 12 -44.54 2.30 0.93
CA PRO A 12 -43.33 1.52 0.88
C PRO A 12 -42.18 2.41 1.41
N ALA A 13 -41.49 1.94 2.45
CA ALA A 13 -40.24 2.53 2.89
C ALA A 13 -39.24 2.44 1.74
N THR A 14 -39.04 3.52 1.03
CA THR A 14 -37.98 3.68 0.04
C THR A 14 -36.68 3.61 0.84
N SER A 15 -36.07 2.42 0.89
CA SER A 15 -34.68 2.29 1.32
C SER A 15 -33.86 3.13 0.35
N ALA A 16 -33.50 4.34 0.77
CA ALA A 16 -32.51 5.14 0.06
C ALA A 16 -31.25 4.29 0.01
N GLN A 17 -30.97 3.71 -1.17
CA GLN A 17 -29.78 2.97 -1.46
C GLN A 17 -28.67 4.01 -1.40
N MET A 18 -27.97 4.09 -0.24
CA MET A 18 -26.77 4.92 -0.12
C MET A 18 -25.84 4.45 -1.23
N ALA A 19 -25.54 5.34 -2.16
CA ALA A 19 -24.62 5.03 -3.25
C ALA A 19 -23.34 4.49 -2.63
N GLU A 20 -23.04 3.22 -2.91
CA GLU A 20 -21.89 2.53 -2.36
C GLU A 20 -20.64 3.28 -2.86
N ARG A 21 -19.88 3.86 -1.93
CA ARG A 21 -18.70 4.65 -2.28
C ARG A 21 -17.69 3.77 -3.04
N VAL A 22 -17.31 4.20 -4.23
CA VAL A 22 -16.24 3.55 -5.00
C VAL A 22 -14.90 4.15 -4.58
N TYR A 23 -14.06 3.35 -3.91
CA TYR A 23 -12.70 3.74 -3.56
C TYR A 23 -11.79 3.66 -4.78
N ARG A 24 -10.92 4.66 -4.95
CA ARG A 24 -9.97 4.74 -6.06
C ARG A 24 -8.55 4.53 -5.54
N ILE A 25 -7.88 3.49 -6.01
CA ILE A 25 -6.52 3.14 -5.58
C ILE A 25 -5.53 3.48 -6.70
N GLY A 26 -4.59 4.36 -6.42
CA GLY A 26 -3.44 4.64 -7.28
C GLY A 26 -2.31 3.68 -6.99
N PHE A 27 -1.72 3.09 -8.04
CA PHE A 27 -0.53 2.27 -7.94
C PHE A 27 0.60 2.90 -8.75
N LEU A 28 1.72 3.22 -8.08
CA LEU A 28 2.90 3.85 -8.68
C LEU A 28 4.11 2.94 -8.55
N SER A 29 4.78 2.66 -9.66
CA SER A 29 6.00 1.85 -9.67
C SER A 29 7.04 2.37 -10.64
N THR A 30 8.32 2.16 -10.31
CA THR A 30 9.45 2.43 -11.23
C THR A 30 9.58 1.40 -12.33
N ALA A 31 9.06 0.20 -12.16
CA ALA A 31 9.22 -0.92 -13.09
C ALA A 31 8.26 -0.84 -14.29
N TYR A 32 8.40 -1.80 -15.20
CA TYR A 32 7.45 -2.05 -16.27
C TYR A 32 6.18 -2.73 -15.74
N ALA A 33 5.04 -2.47 -16.37
CA ALA A 33 3.74 -3.05 -15.99
C ALA A 33 3.76 -4.59 -15.96
N ASN A 34 4.37 -5.22 -16.97
CA ASN A 34 4.46 -6.68 -17.08
C ASN A 34 5.27 -7.32 -15.93
N ALA A 35 6.30 -6.64 -15.43
CA ALA A 35 7.10 -7.11 -14.31
C ALA A 35 6.35 -7.12 -12.98
N PHE A 36 5.24 -6.40 -12.89
CA PHE A 36 4.41 -6.29 -11.69
C PHE A 36 3.07 -7.01 -11.80
N ALA A 37 2.71 -7.59 -12.94
CA ALA A 37 1.40 -8.18 -13.18
C ALA A 37 0.98 -9.17 -12.07
N SER A 38 1.84 -10.12 -11.70
CA SER A 38 1.55 -11.10 -10.63
C SER A 38 1.38 -10.46 -9.24
N ARG A 39 2.13 -9.39 -8.95
CA ARG A 39 2.04 -8.67 -7.68
C ARG A 39 0.79 -7.81 -7.60
N VAL A 40 0.41 -7.21 -8.71
CA VAL A 40 -0.85 -6.46 -8.85
C VAL A 40 -2.03 -7.41 -8.64
N GLU A 41 -2.00 -8.61 -9.24
CA GLU A 41 -3.06 -9.62 -9.02
C GLU A 41 -3.10 -10.12 -7.58
N ALA A 42 -1.97 -10.32 -6.93
CA ALA A 42 -1.91 -10.65 -5.50
C ALA A 42 -2.51 -9.54 -4.63
N MET A 43 -2.20 -8.27 -4.94
CA MET A 43 -2.79 -7.11 -4.27
C MET A 43 -4.32 -7.07 -4.46
N LYS A 44 -4.81 -7.25 -5.70
CA LYS A 44 -6.25 -7.33 -5.99
C LYS A 44 -6.90 -8.51 -5.24
N GLY A 45 -6.20 -9.64 -5.14
CA GLY A 45 -6.62 -10.79 -4.32
C GLY A 45 -6.87 -10.38 -2.87
N GLY A 46 -5.91 -9.67 -2.26
CA GLY A 46 -6.06 -9.16 -0.90
C GLY A 46 -7.26 -8.22 -0.72
N PHE A 47 -7.56 -7.36 -1.70
CA PHE A 47 -8.75 -6.52 -1.68
C PHE A 47 -10.05 -7.37 -1.78
N ARG A 48 -10.06 -8.40 -2.64
CA ARG A 48 -11.20 -9.33 -2.73
C ARG A 48 -11.46 -10.05 -1.40
N ASP A 49 -10.40 -10.51 -0.72
CA ASP A 49 -10.50 -11.16 0.59
C ASP A 49 -11.09 -10.24 1.68
N LEU A 50 -10.95 -8.92 1.48
CA LEU A 50 -11.52 -7.88 2.33
C LEU A 50 -12.93 -7.44 1.91
N GLY A 51 -13.52 -8.06 0.88
CA GLY A 51 -14.87 -7.76 0.39
C GLY A 51 -14.95 -6.66 -0.66
N TYR A 52 -13.81 -6.19 -1.19
CA TYR A 52 -13.81 -5.23 -2.29
C TYR A 52 -14.00 -5.94 -3.64
N VAL A 53 -14.82 -5.33 -4.50
CA VAL A 53 -15.14 -5.82 -5.84
C VAL A 53 -14.83 -4.71 -6.85
N GLU A 54 -13.86 -4.97 -7.75
CA GLU A 54 -13.47 -4.02 -8.78
C GLU A 54 -14.65 -3.68 -9.70
N GLY A 55 -14.84 -2.40 -9.97
CA GLY A 55 -15.97 -1.87 -10.73
C GLY A 55 -17.26 -1.66 -9.91
N ARG A 56 -17.32 -2.16 -8.67
CA ARG A 56 -18.47 -1.94 -7.77
C ARG A 56 -18.15 -0.96 -6.66
N ASN A 57 -17.17 -1.27 -5.81
CA ASN A 57 -16.81 -0.45 -4.64
C ASN A 57 -15.31 -0.13 -4.57
N ILE A 58 -14.52 -0.55 -5.57
CA ILE A 58 -13.11 -0.22 -5.73
C ILE A 58 -12.74 -0.11 -7.21
N SER A 59 -11.81 0.80 -7.53
CA SER A 59 -11.18 0.94 -8.84
C SER A 59 -9.67 1.17 -8.68
N PHE A 60 -8.89 0.84 -9.71
CA PHE A 60 -7.43 0.94 -9.68
C PHE A 60 -6.93 1.81 -10.83
N GLU A 61 -6.00 2.72 -10.50
CA GLU A 61 -5.27 3.58 -11.42
C GLU A 61 -3.80 3.20 -11.38
N TYR A 62 -3.21 2.80 -12.50
CA TYR A 62 -1.82 2.35 -12.54
C TYR A 62 -0.93 3.37 -13.23
N ARG A 63 0.24 3.64 -12.64
CA ARG A 63 1.30 4.44 -13.26
C ARG A 63 2.63 3.71 -13.13
N PHE A 64 3.26 3.46 -14.26
CA PHE A 64 4.55 2.80 -14.36
C PHE A 64 5.56 3.75 -15.01
N ALA A 65 6.72 3.92 -14.38
CA ALA A 65 7.76 4.82 -14.87
C ALA A 65 8.70 4.16 -15.88
N ASP A 66 8.53 2.86 -16.19
CA ASP A 66 9.29 2.12 -17.18
C ASP A 66 10.82 2.25 -16.97
N LEU A 67 11.26 2.12 -15.72
CA LEU A 67 12.63 2.32 -15.24
C LEU A 67 13.18 3.76 -15.41
N ASN A 68 12.36 4.71 -15.86
CA ASN A 68 12.73 6.12 -15.91
C ASN A 68 12.22 6.85 -14.65
N SER A 69 13.10 7.04 -13.68
CA SER A 69 12.77 7.65 -12.39
C SER A 69 12.37 9.14 -12.51
N GLU A 70 12.81 9.82 -13.57
CA GLU A 70 12.46 11.24 -13.80
C GLU A 70 10.98 11.43 -14.09
N ARG A 71 10.28 10.37 -14.54
CA ARG A 71 8.83 10.40 -14.77
C ARG A 71 8.01 10.31 -13.47
N LEU A 72 8.59 9.85 -12.37
CA LEU A 72 7.85 9.58 -11.12
C LEU A 72 7.12 10.82 -10.56
N PRO A 73 7.71 12.03 -10.51
CA PRO A 73 7.00 13.20 -10.01
C PRO A 73 5.74 13.53 -10.84
N GLY A 74 5.84 13.47 -12.16
CA GLY A 74 4.70 13.70 -13.06
C GLY A 74 3.62 12.63 -12.87
N LEU A 75 4.01 11.36 -12.84
CA LEU A 75 3.08 10.24 -12.64
C LEU A 75 2.40 10.27 -11.27
N ALA A 76 3.09 10.73 -10.22
CA ALA A 76 2.50 10.94 -8.92
C ALA A 76 1.47 12.08 -8.95
N ALA A 77 1.80 13.19 -9.62
CA ALA A 77 0.88 14.31 -9.82
C ALA A 77 -0.38 13.90 -10.61
N ASP A 78 -0.22 13.08 -11.65
CA ASP A 78 -1.35 12.53 -12.41
C ASP A 78 -2.29 11.69 -11.51
N LEU A 79 -1.76 10.84 -10.62
CA LEU A 79 -2.59 10.08 -9.68
C LEU A 79 -3.34 11.00 -8.73
N VAL A 80 -2.69 12.05 -8.24
CA VAL A 80 -3.34 13.05 -7.38
C VAL A 80 -4.48 13.75 -8.13
N GLN A 81 -4.24 14.18 -9.37
CA GLN A 81 -5.28 14.81 -10.22
C GLN A 81 -6.43 13.86 -10.55
N SER A 82 -6.16 12.55 -10.61
CA SER A 82 -7.19 11.53 -10.77
C SER A 82 -8.04 11.31 -9.52
N ASN A 83 -7.85 12.09 -8.45
CA ASN A 83 -8.57 12.00 -7.18
C ASN A 83 -8.61 10.56 -6.61
N VAL A 84 -7.46 9.89 -6.56
CA VAL A 84 -7.35 8.59 -5.90
C VAL A 84 -7.39 8.76 -4.37
N ASP A 85 -8.04 7.83 -3.67
CA ASP A 85 -8.16 7.87 -2.21
C ASP A 85 -6.87 7.42 -1.51
N VAL A 86 -6.14 6.48 -2.15
CA VAL A 86 -4.87 5.92 -1.64
C VAL A 86 -3.89 5.74 -2.76
N ILE A 87 -2.61 6.07 -2.53
CA ILE A 87 -1.50 5.72 -3.42
C ILE A 87 -0.67 4.61 -2.80
N ILE A 88 -0.57 3.49 -3.51
CA ILE A 88 0.31 2.37 -3.18
C ILE A 88 1.57 2.50 -4.04
N THR A 89 2.74 2.50 -3.40
CA THR A 89 4.02 2.56 -4.11
C THR A 89 4.76 1.24 -3.98
N ALA A 90 5.32 0.75 -5.07
CA ALA A 90 6.13 -0.46 -5.10
C ALA A 90 7.46 -0.23 -5.81
N GLY A 91 8.53 -0.74 -5.20
CA GLY A 91 9.88 -0.69 -5.77
C GLY A 91 10.22 -1.91 -6.62
N THR A 92 11.29 -1.82 -7.41
CA THR A 92 11.78 -2.84 -8.35
C THR A 92 12.50 -4.02 -7.69
N PRO A 93 12.64 -5.16 -8.40
CA PRO A 93 13.37 -6.34 -7.91
C PRO A 93 14.85 -6.10 -7.62
N PRO A 94 15.48 -6.94 -6.76
CA PRO A 94 16.75 -6.66 -6.07
C PRO A 94 18.01 -6.55 -6.93
N THR A 95 18.02 -6.99 -8.18
CA THR A 95 19.21 -6.95 -9.04
C THR A 95 19.52 -5.55 -9.60
N ILE A 96 18.54 -4.65 -9.62
CA ILE A 96 18.69 -3.23 -9.99
C ILE A 96 18.59 -2.34 -8.75
N ALA A 97 18.19 -2.90 -7.62
CA ALA A 97 17.82 -2.23 -6.39
C ALA A 97 18.96 -1.47 -5.71
N ALA A 98 20.23 -1.84 -5.92
CA ALA A 98 21.34 -1.13 -5.30
C ALA A 98 21.46 0.35 -5.76
N LYS A 99 21.03 0.65 -7.00
CA LYS A 99 20.91 2.03 -7.51
C LYS A 99 19.52 2.64 -7.29
N HIS A 100 18.46 1.83 -7.32
CA HIS A 100 17.07 2.29 -7.27
C HIS A 100 16.49 2.44 -5.85
N ASP A 101 17.05 1.74 -4.88
CA ASP A 101 16.63 1.88 -3.48
C ASP A 101 16.87 3.30 -2.95
N THR A 102 17.96 3.93 -3.40
CA THR A 102 18.27 5.33 -3.10
C THR A 102 17.28 6.28 -3.77
N LEU A 103 16.82 5.96 -4.99
CA LEU A 103 15.84 6.79 -5.72
C LEU A 103 14.46 6.70 -5.07
N MET A 104 13.97 5.52 -4.72
CA MET A 104 12.69 5.38 -4.02
C MET A 104 12.71 6.06 -2.65
N ALA A 105 13.84 6.00 -1.92
CA ALA A 105 13.99 6.75 -0.68
C ALA A 105 13.96 8.27 -0.92
N THR A 106 14.56 8.75 -2.01
CA THR A 106 14.55 10.17 -2.40
C THR A 106 13.13 10.65 -2.75
N TYR A 107 12.39 9.88 -3.56
CA TYR A 107 11.03 10.26 -3.97
C TYR A 107 9.96 9.91 -2.93
N SER A 108 10.24 9.03 -1.97
CA SER A 108 9.32 8.72 -0.87
C SER A 108 8.89 9.98 -0.12
N ARG A 109 9.80 10.91 0.12
CA ARG A 109 9.47 12.17 0.78
C ARG A 109 8.57 13.05 -0.06
N LEU A 110 8.87 13.19 -1.35
CA LEU A 110 8.04 13.97 -2.27
C LEU A 110 6.62 13.39 -2.37
N ILE A 111 6.49 12.08 -2.51
CA ILE A 111 5.20 11.40 -2.60
C ILE A 111 4.43 11.54 -1.28
N ALA A 112 5.12 11.41 -0.14
CA ALA A 112 4.52 11.59 1.18
C ALA A 112 4.01 13.03 1.37
N ASP A 113 4.80 14.04 0.99
CA ASP A 113 4.43 15.45 1.07
C ASP A 113 3.23 15.78 0.17
N LEU A 114 3.20 15.25 -1.05
CA LEU A 114 2.07 15.40 -1.97
C LEU A 114 0.80 14.75 -1.41
N SER A 115 0.92 13.51 -0.91
CA SER A 115 -0.20 12.80 -0.29
C SER A 115 -0.77 13.58 0.90
N LEU A 116 0.09 14.14 1.75
CA LEU A 116 -0.33 14.93 2.90
C LEU A 116 -1.03 16.23 2.48
N ARG A 117 -0.46 16.97 1.52
CA ARG A 117 -1.07 18.21 0.99
C ARG A 117 -2.46 18.00 0.41
N HIS A 118 -2.66 16.88 -0.26
CA HIS A 118 -3.94 16.52 -0.89
C HIS A 118 -4.84 15.67 0.01
N ARG A 119 -4.50 15.54 1.30
CA ARG A 119 -5.26 14.78 2.31
C ARG A 119 -5.52 13.33 1.92
N MET A 120 -4.52 12.69 1.30
CA MET A 120 -4.60 11.32 0.81
C MET A 120 -3.88 10.37 1.76
N LEU A 121 -4.50 9.21 2.03
CA LEU A 121 -3.81 8.09 2.66
C LEU A 121 -2.79 7.51 1.69
N SER A 122 -1.61 7.19 2.20
CA SER A 122 -0.54 6.63 1.38
C SER A 122 0.13 5.45 2.07
N ILE A 123 0.47 4.44 1.29
CA ILE A 123 1.22 3.27 1.75
C ILE A 123 2.38 2.97 0.80
N GLY A 124 3.53 2.65 1.35
CA GLY A 124 4.73 2.34 0.59
C GLY A 124 5.61 1.28 1.25
N ILE A 125 6.87 1.24 0.84
CA ILE A 125 7.89 0.37 1.45
C ILE A 125 8.32 0.88 2.83
N THR A 126 9.11 0.10 3.56
CA THR A 126 9.50 0.36 4.96
C THR A 126 9.94 1.80 5.26
N GLU A 127 10.71 2.42 4.37
CA GLU A 127 11.21 3.79 4.53
C GLU A 127 10.14 4.86 4.31
N PHE A 128 9.07 4.54 3.62
CA PHE A 128 8.04 5.50 3.23
C PHE A 128 7.31 6.12 4.42
N ALA A 129 6.98 5.34 5.44
CA ALA A 129 6.36 5.87 6.66
C ALA A 129 7.30 6.82 7.42
N LYS A 130 8.61 6.54 7.43
CA LYS A 130 9.64 7.43 8.00
C LYS A 130 9.81 8.72 7.20
N ALA A 131 9.56 8.66 5.89
CA ALA A 131 9.61 9.81 5.02
C ALA A 131 8.36 10.71 5.11
N GLY A 132 7.37 10.34 5.93
CA GLY A 132 6.13 11.10 6.13
C GLY A 132 4.88 10.46 5.51
N GLY A 133 5.00 9.30 4.85
CA GLY A 133 3.84 8.54 4.38
C GLY A 133 3.01 7.99 5.53
N THR A 134 1.73 7.69 5.29
CA THR A 134 0.82 7.26 6.36
C THR A 134 1.16 5.87 6.89
N MET A 135 1.50 4.94 6.00
CA MET A 135 1.80 3.55 6.34
C MET A 135 2.93 3.01 5.47
N ALA A 136 3.60 1.97 5.95
CA ALA A 136 4.54 1.21 5.16
C ALA A 136 4.43 -0.29 5.47
N TRP A 137 4.58 -1.11 4.44
CA TRP A 137 4.71 -2.55 4.55
C TRP A 137 5.96 -3.00 3.78
N GLY A 138 6.81 -3.77 4.42
CA GLY A 138 8.02 -4.23 3.74
C GLY A 138 8.85 -5.20 4.56
N ILE A 139 9.95 -5.62 3.96
CA ILE A 139 10.89 -6.54 4.59
C ILE A 139 11.54 -5.87 5.80
N ASN A 140 11.59 -6.60 6.92
CA ASN A 140 12.39 -6.18 8.07
C ASN A 140 13.89 -6.29 7.72
N ARG A 141 14.48 -5.19 7.24
CA ARG A 141 15.89 -5.16 6.80
C ARG A 141 16.87 -5.54 7.90
N PRO A 142 16.76 -5.06 9.15
CA PRO A 142 17.62 -5.52 10.23
C PRO A 142 17.64 -7.03 10.42
N ALA A 143 16.47 -7.69 10.31
CA ALA A 143 16.38 -9.14 10.38
C ALA A 143 17.07 -9.82 9.19
N LEU A 144 16.95 -9.25 7.98
CA LEU A 144 17.63 -9.73 6.78
C LEU A 144 19.16 -9.64 6.93
N PHE A 145 19.68 -8.49 7.39
CA PHE A 145 21.11 -8.31 7.62
C PHE A 145 21.66 -9.25 8.71
N ARG A 146 20.91 -9.48 9.77
CA ARG A 146 21.29 -10.49 10.78
C ARG A 146 21.38 -11.89 10.17
N ARG A 147 20.46 -12.22 9.25
CA ARG A 147 20.49 -13.50 8.55
C ARG A 147 21.72 -13.63 7.64
N THR A 148 22.19 -12.52 7.03
CA THR A 148 23.42 -12.50 6.24
C THR A 148 24.63 -12.91 7.08
N ALA A 149 24.72 -12.46 8.32
CA ALA A 149 25.80 -12.87 9.23
C ALA A 149 25.83 -14.40 9.47
N TYR A 150 24.65 -15.02 9.56
CA TYR A 150 24.55 -16.48 9.66
C TYR A 150 25.16 -17.20 8.46
N PHE A 151 24.88 -16.72 7.25
CA PHE A 151 25.46 -17.31 6.03
C PHE A 151 26.97 -17.07 5.94
N ALA A 152 27.43 -15.88 6.32
CA ALA A 152 28.85 -15.57 6.39
C ALA A 152 29.59 -16.50 7.36
N ASP A 153 29.05 -16.75 8.56
CA ASP A 153 29.61 -17.69 9.53
C ASP A 153 29.72 -19.11 8.95
N LYS A 154 28.69 -19.58 8.25
CA LYS A 154 28.71 -20.88 7.57
C LYS A 154 29.86 -20.99 6.58
N LEU A 155 30.08 -19.96 5.76
CA LEU A 155 31.18 -19.89 4.78
C LEU A 155 32.55 -19.86 5.48
N LEU A 156 32.68 -19.08 6.56
CA LEU A 156 33.91 -19.01 7.35
C LEU A 156 34.26 -20.35 8.00
N ARG A 157 33.26 -21.18 8.31
CA ARG A 157 33.42 -22.55 8.83
C ARG A 157 33.62 -23.59 7.74
N GLY A 158 33.82 -23.20 6.47
CA GLY A 158 34.14 -24.07 5.38
C GLY A 158 32.98 -24.63 4.57
N ALA A 159 31.73 -24.15 4.80
CA ALA A 159 30.65 -24.50 3.91
C ALA A 159 30.88 -23.95 2.51
N LYS A 160 30.51 -24.72 1.48
CA LYS A 160 30.63 -24.24 0.10
C LYS A 160 29.44 -23.37 -0.26
N PRO A 161 29.60 -22.27 -1.01
CA PRO A 161 28.48 -21.39 -1.40
C PRO A 161 27.33 -22.13 -2.08
N GLY A 162 27.65 -23.17 -2.88
CA GLY A 162 26.61 -23.96 -3.58
C GLY A 162 25.77 -24.86 -2.68
N ASP A 163 26.25 -25.15 -1.44
CA ASP A 163 25.52 -25.97 -0.48
C ASP A 163 24.59 -25.13 0.41
N LEU A 164 24.66 -23.79 0.30
CA LEU A 164 23.83 -22.90 1.08
C LEU A 164 22.47 -22.67 0.40
N PRO A 165 21.35 -22.76 1.15
CA PRO A 165 20.04 -22.54 0.56
C PRO A 165 19.84 -21.09 0.16
N VAL A 166 19.13 -20.86 -0.94
CA VAL A 166 18.60 -19.55 -1.28
C VAL A 166 17.33 -19.32 -0.44
N GLU A 167 17.39 -18.37 0.46
CA GLU A 167 16.25 -18.03 1.33
C GLU A 167 15.57 -16.74 0.86
N LEU A 168 14.25 -16.76 0.87
CA LEU A 168 13.45 -15.54 0.72
C LEU A 168 13.26 -14.88 2.10
N PRO A 169 13.14 -13.55 2.15
CA PRO A 169 12.79 -12.86 3.38
C PRO A 169 11.46 -13.39 3.94
N THR A 170 11.45 -13.76 5.21
CA THR A 170 10.25 -14.27 5.91
C THR A 170 9.70 -13.29 6.94
N LYS A 171 10.50 -12.26 7.31
CA LYS A 171 10.08 -11.24 8.27
C LYS A 171 9.73 -9.96 7.55
N PHE A 172 8.46 -9.60 7.65
CA PHE A 172 7.92 -8.33 7.17
C PHE A 172 7.51 -7.49 8.37
N GLU A 173 7.43 -6.18 8.18
CA GLU A 173 6.96 -5.26 9.21
C GLU A 173 5.90 -4.31 8.64
N LEU A 174 4.88 -4.04 9.45
CA LEU A 174 3.88 -3.00 9.23
C LEU A 174 4.25 -1.80 10.08
N ILE A 175 4.48 -0.67 9.43
CA ILE A 175 4.83 0.60 10.09
C ILE A 175 3.71 1.59 9.85
N VAL A 176 3.30 2.30 10.89
CA VAL A 176 2.31 3.38 10.80
C VAL A 176 2.94 4.66 11.30
N ASN A 177 2.76 5.75 10.55
CA ASN A 177 3.12 7.09 10.97
C ASN A 177 1.92 7.73 11.67
N ALA A 178 1.98 7.76 13.01
CA ALA A 178 0.90 8.25 13.85
C ALA A 178 0.64 9.76 13.64
N ARG A 179 1.71 10.55 13.44
CA ARG A 179 1.62 11.99 13.18
C ARG A 179 0.90 12.27 11.87
N THR A 180 1.29 11.59 10.81
CA THR A 180 0.66 11.75 9.48
C THR A 180 -0.79 11.32 9.52
N ALA A 181 -1.13 10.20 10.17
CA ALA A 181 -2.50 9.75 10.34
C ALA A 181 -3.35 10.80 11.09
N ALA A 182 -2.82 11.35 12.19
CA ALA A 182 -3.50 12.39 12.96
C ALA A 182 -3.70 13.68 12.15
N THR A 183 -2.68 14.12 11.38
CA THR A 183 -2.78 15.30 10.51
C THR A 183 -3.85 15.15 9.43
N LEU A 184 -4.02 13.94 8.91
CA LEU A 184 -5.07 13.61 7.95
C LEU A 184 -6.46 13.45 8.58
N GLY A 185 -6.56 13.46 9.92
CA GLY A 185 -7.79 13.19 10.64
C GLY A 185 -8.24 11.73 10.55
N VAL A 186 -7.31 10.82 10.26
CA VAL A 186 -7.61 9.40 10.08
C VAL A 186 -7.38 8.65 11.38
N ARG A 187 -8.44 7.99 11.84
CA ARG A 187 -8.36 7.06 12.97
C ARG A 187 -7.96 5.68 12.45
N ILE A 188 -6.77 5.20 12.86
CA ILE A 188 -6.34 3.84 12.54
C ILE A 188 -7.20 2.84 13.34
N PRO A 189 -7.88 1.89 12.68
CA PRO A 189 -8.70 0.90 13.38
C PRO A 189 -7.87 0.03 14.32
N ASN A 190 -8.45 -0.39 15.45
CA ASN A 190 -7.77 -1.27 16.41
C ASN A 190 -7.33 -2.59 15.77
N THR A 191 -8.09 -3.12 14.82
CA THR A 191 -7.73 -4.33 14.05
C THR A 191 -6.45 -4.18 13.23
N VAL A 192 -6.08 -2.95 12.88
CA VAL A 192 -4.79 -2.63 12.23
C VAL A 192 -3.73 -2.41 13.31
N LEU A 193 -4.03 -1.63 14.36
CA LEU A 193 -3.07 -1.29 15.42
C LEU A 193 -2.47 -2.52 16.11
N ILE A 194 -3.25 -3.57 16.33
CA ILE A 194 -2.75 -4.84 16.92
C ILE A 194 -1.76 -5.59 16.01
N ARG A 195 -1.68 -5.23 14.73
CA ARG A 195 -0.77 -5.83 13.74
C ARG A 195 0.41 -4.93 13.40
N VAL A 196 0.45 -3.73 13.97
CA VAL A 196 1.53 -2.77 13.72
C VAL A 196 2.78 -3.20 14.50
N ASP A 197 3.86 -3.44 13.77
CA ASP A 197 5.16 -3.78 14.36
C ASP A 197 5.86 -2.54 14.90
N ARG A 198 5.62 -1.37 14.27
CA ARG A 198 6.25 -0.11 14.68
C ARG A 198 5.38 1.11 14.36
N LEU A 199 5.24 1.97 15.37
CA LEU A 199 4.75 3.33 15.22
C LEU A 199 5.93 4.29 15.02
N VAL A 200 5.80 5.22 14.10
CA VAL A 200 6.73 6.34 13.91
C VAL A 200 5.96 7.65 14.05
N GLU A 201 6.65 8.69 14.56
CA GLU A 201 6.12 10.02 14.81
C GLU A 201 6.79 11.07 13.92
#